data_910e26f4665a8fbbc30803ed4b22b837
#
_entry.id   910e26f4665a8fbbc30803ed4b22b837
#
_cell.length_a   1.000
_cell.length_b   1.000
_cell.length_c   1.000
_cell.angle_alpha   90.00
_cell.angle_beta   90.00
_cell.angle_gamma   90.00
#
_symmetry.space_group_name_H-M   'P 1'
#
loop_
_entity.id
_entity.type
_entity.pdbx_description
1 polymer ?
#
loop_
_entity_poly.entity_id
_entity_poly.type
_entity_poly.pdbx_seq_one_letter_code
_entity_poly.pdbx_strand_id
1 'polypeptide(L)'
;MLVSSTILADHCPLCYRLRSPTSVYLFFGRKAILSSVATWQAIFYPPIFTSIIDHSLRFLFSWDSRNITTTQKTAAYAHLYSYASVKSVVHWFQIMRESAFQMFDDDITVFGGPANSGKAYRPPRFPTRNIETPILLLYGNRDSLVDIEAMVNALPARGTRVRKLDGYEHLDILWGKDIDKDVFPEVVNALRVHCESPAGAMRDGVKVFEMETSLEETEE
;
A
#
# COMPACT_ATOMS: atom_id res chain seq x y z
N MET A 1 -3.31 -1.37 -5.08
CA MET A 1 -2.93 -0.45 -4.00
C MET A 1 -3.22 0.97 -4.45
N LEU A 2 -4.35 1.53 -4.02
CA LEU A 2 -4.68 2.93 -4.26
C LEU A 2 -4.01 3.74 -3.15
N VAL A 3 -3.13 4.63 -3.52
CA VAL A 3 -2.32 5.40 -2.57
C VAL A 3 -2.91 6.78 -2.45
N SER A 4 -3.03 7.26 -1.21
CA SER A 4 -3.46 8.63 -0.94
C SER A 4 -2.50 9.62 -1.58
N SER A 5 -2.99 10.34 -2.60
CA SER A 5 -2.21 11.36 -3.29
C SER A 5 -1.97 12.60 -2.42
N THR A 6 -2.81 12.81 -1.42
CA THR A 6 -2.86 14.04 -0.62
C THR A 6 -1.81 14.03 0.49
N ILE A 7 -1.64 12.92 1.19
CA ILE A 7 -0.79 12.88 2.40
C ILE A 7 0.71 12.85 2.06
N LEU A 8 1.10 12.10 1.02
CA LEU A 8 2.52 12.06 0.61
C LEU A 8 2.99 13.37 -0.05
N ALA A 9 2.10 14.08 -0.74
CA ALA A 9 2.45 15.34 -1.40
C ALA A 9 2.70 16.48 -0.43
N ASP A 10 1.95 16.53 0.68
CA ASP A 10 2.00 17.65 1.62
C ASP A 10 3.13 17.53 2.67
N HIS A 11 3.64 16.33 2.92
CA HIS A 11 4.61 16.08 4.00
C HIS A 11 6.01 15.69 3.53
N CYS A 12 6.22 15.35 2.25
CA CYS A 12 7.53 14.98 1.72
C CYS A 12 7.93 15.84 0.52
N PRO A 13 8.82 16.84 0.69
CA PRO A 13 9.34 17.67 -0.42
C PRO A 13 10.01 16.85 -1.53
N LEU A 14 10.57 15.70 -1.19
CA LEU A 14 11.18 14.78 -2.14
C LEU A 14 10.13 14.10 -3.03
N CYS A 15 8.99 13.69 -2.45
CA CYS A 15 7.89 13.09 -3.20
C CYS A 15 7.28 14.09 -4.19
N TYR A 16 7.19 15.36 -3.83
CA TYR A 16 6.75 16.42 -4.75
C TYR A 16 7.71 16.59 -5.94
N ARG A 17 9.02 16.56 -5.70
CA ARG A 17 10.02 16.65 -6.77
C ARG A 17 10.10 15.40 -7.64
N LEU A 18 9.83 14.21 -7.09
CA LEU A 18 9.80 12.95 -7.83
C LEU A 18 8.46 12.67 -8.53
N ARG A 19 7.53 13.61 -8.49
CA ARG A 19 6.21 13.49 -9.14
C ARG A 19 6.29 13.35 -10.66
N SER A 20 7.39 13.80 -11.28
CA SER A 20 7.64 13.61 -12.70
C SER A 20 8.35 12.26 -12.96
N PRO A 21 7.88 11.43 -13.90
CA PRO A 21 8.59 10.22 -14.32
C PRO A 21 10.04 10.48 -14.73
N THR A 22 10.28 11.60 -15.37
CA THR A 22 11.62 12.06 -15.77
C THR A 22 12.54 12.24 -14.57
N SER A 23 12.04 12.84 -13.48
CA SER A 23 12.83 13.03 -12.26
C SER A 23 13.19 11.70 -11.61
N VAL A 24 12.27 10.72 -11.59
CA VAL A 24 12.53 9.38 -11.07
C VAL A 24 13.61 8.68 -11.89
N TYR A 25 13.53 8.72 -13.22
CA TYR A 25 14.55 8.13 -14.09
C TYR A 25 15.90 8.84 -14.02
N LEU A 26 15.95 10.15 -13.82
CA LEU A 26 17.18 10.90 -13.62
C LEU A 26 17.86 10.53 -12.30
N PHE A 27 17.08 10.38 -11.23
CA PHE A 27 17.61 10.08 -9.89
C PHE A 27 18.04 8.62 -9.72
N PHE A 28 17.26 7.67 -10.24
CA PHE A 28 17.45 6.24 -10.00
C PHE A 28 17.93 5.47 -11.21
N GLY A 29 18.09 6.13 -12.37
CA GLY A 29 18.39 5.44 -13.62
C GLY A 29 17.21 4.62 -14.15
N ARG A 30 17.48 3.64 -15.03
CA ARG A 30 16.43 2.87 -15.70
C ARG A 30 16.37 1.38 -15.30
N LYS A 31 17.19 0.93 -14.34
CA LYS A 31 17.30 -0.51 -14.03
C LYS A 31 16.63 -0.86 -12.71
N ALA A 32 17.32 -0.71 -11.62
CA ALA A 32 16.87 -1.14 -10.29
C ALA A 32 17.18 -0.09 -9.24
N ILE A 33 16.26 0.06 -8.31
CA ILE A 33 16.40 0.88 -7.11
C ILE A 33 16.84 -0.02 -5.96
N LEU A 34 17.50 0.58 -4.95
CA LEU A 34 17.87 -0.08 -3.70
C LEU A 34 18.87 -1.24 -3.84
N SER A 35 19.57 -1.34 -4.97
CA SER A 35 20.59 -2.38 -5.19
C SER A 35 21.74 -2.32 -4.17
N SER A 36 22.01 -1.15 -3.58
CA SER A 36 23.06 -0.98 -2.58
C SER A 36 22.60 -1.29 -1.14
N VAL A 37 21.31 -1.41 -0.87
CA VAL A 37 20.81 -1.60 0.50
C VAL A 37 21.28 -2.92 1.09
N ALA A 38 21.31 -4.00 0.30
CA ALA A 38 21.84 -5.28 0.74
C ALA A 38 23.32 -5.18 1.16
N THR A 39 24.12 -4.36 0.46
CA THR A 39 25.51 -4.10 0.81
C THR A 39 25.61 -3.33 2.13
N TRP A 40 24.83 -2.29 2.29
CA TRP A 40 24.79 -1.52 3.55
C TRP A 40 24.33 -2.34 4.74
N GLN A 41 23.32 -3.20 4.53
CA GLN A 41 22.86 -4.16 5.54
C GLN A 41 23.96 -5.11 5.98
N ALA A 42 24.81 -5.58 5.07
CA ALA A 42 25.92 -6.47 5.40
C ALA A 42 27.08 -5.76 6.15
N ILE A 43 27.22 -4.45 5.96
CA ILE A 43 28.30 -3.67 6.55
C ILE A 43 27.91 -3.11 7.93
N PHE A 44 26.68 -2.65 8.09
CA PHE A 44 26.25 -2.02 9.35
C PHE A 44 25.90 -3.03 10.41
N TYR A 45 26.27 -2.72 11.64
CA TYR A 45 25.78 -3.43 12.82
C TYR A 45 24.24 -3.39 12.87
N PRO A 46 23.54 -4.53 13.06
CA PRO A 46 22.08 -4.59 12.91
C PRO A 46 21.27 -3.53 13.66
N PRO A 47 21.55 -3.17 14.92
CA PRO A 47 20.83 -2.07 15.59
C PRO A 47 21.01 -0.71 14.94
N ILE A 48 22.19 -0.42 14.38
CA ILE A 48 22.45 0.84 13.66
C ILE A 48 21.63 0.87 12.38
N PHE A 49 21.65 -0.23 11.61
CA PHE A 49 20.85 -0.38 10.42
C PHE A 49 19.36 -0.19 10.71
N THR A 50 18.84 -0.86 11.77
CA THR A 50 17.44 -0.71 12.21
C THR A 50 17.09 0.74 12.52
N SER A 51 17.96 1.47 13.22
CA SER A 51 17.77 2.88 13.56
C SER A 51 17.72 3.77 12.30
N ILE A 52 18.61 3.53 11.34
CA ILE A 52 18.60 4.25 10.06
C ILE A 52 17.27 4.05 9.33
N ILE A 53 16.78 2.80 9.31
CA ILE A 53 15.50 2.49 8.67
C ILE A 53 14.33 3.17 9.39
N ASP A 54 14.26 3.09 10.72
CA ASP A 54 13.21 3.77 11.50
C ASP A 54 13.17 5.28 11.21
N HIS A 55 14.33 5.94 11.16
CA HIS A 55 14.39 7.36 10.82
C HIS A 55 13.95 7.64 9.38
N SER A 56 14.31 6.77 8.46
CA SER A 56 13.89 6.89 7.05
C SER A 56 12.38 6.72 6.90
N LEU A 57 11.77 5.74 7.56
CA LEU A 57 10.32 5.51 7.53
C LEU A 57 9.56 6.67 8.16
N ARG A 58 10.06 7.21 9.27
CA ARG A 58 9.48 8.40 9.91
C ARG A 58 9.57 9.62 9.00
N PHE A 59 10.70 9.84 8.35
CA PHE A 59 10.89 10.97 7.46
C PHE A 59 10.04 10.88 6.18
N LEU A 60 9.97 9.67 5.58
CA LEU A 60 9.28 9.46 4.30
C LEU A 60 7.76 9.31 4.45
N PHE A 61 7.30 8.63 5.51
CA PHE A 61 5.92 8.19 5.65
C PHE A 61 5.26 8.66 6.96
N SER A 62 6.01 9.37 7.82
CA SER A 62 5.55 9.78 9.16
C SER A 62 5.16 8.59 10.06
N TRP A 63 5.74 7.41 9.84
CA TRP A 63 5.50 6.23 10.65
C TRP A 63 6.43 6.19 11.87
N ASP A 64 5.85 5.92 13.03
CA ASP A 64 6.57 5.78 14.29
C ASP A 64 7.03 4.35 14.56
N SER A 65 6.40 3.36 13.91
CA SER A 65 6.66 1.91 14.06
C SER A 65 6.63 1.45 15.52
N ARG A 66 5.71 2.00 16.31
CA ARG A 66 5.64 1.76 17.78
C ARG A 66 5.13 0.36 18.13
N ASN A 67 4.35 -0.23 17.22
CA ASN A 67 3.77 -1.55 17.43
C ASN A 67 4.74 -2.69 17.08
N ILE A 68 5.91 -2.38 16.54
CA ILE A 68 6.94 -3.36 16.19
C ILE A 68 8.06 -3.30 17.25
N THR A 69 8.33 -4.40 17.92
CA THR A 69 9.40 -4.46 18.94
C THR A 69 10.78 -4.35 18.28
N THR A 70 11.78 -3.90 19.03
CA THR A 70 13.17 -3.77 18.52
C THR A 70 13.70 -5.09 17.97
N THR A 71 13.39 -6.21 18.63
CA THR A 71 13.80 -7.54 18.16
C THR A 71 13.15 -7.89 16.84
N GLN A 72 11.83 -7.63 16.70
CA GLN A 72 11.10 -7.83 15.43
C GLN A 72 11.63 -6.92 14.34
N LYS A 73 11.90 -5.63 14.63
CA LYS A 73 12.50 -4.70 13.67
C LYS A 73 13.83 -5.21 13.14
N THR A 74 14.72 -5.66 14.03
CA THR A 74 16.04 -6.17 13.63
C THR A 74 15.94 -7.37 12.70
N ALA A 75 14.99 -8.27 12.95
CA ALA A 75 14.75 -9.43 12.09
C ALA A 75 14.05 -9.03 10.78
N ALA A 76 12.99 -8.21 10.86
CA ALA A 76 12.11 -7.89 9.73
C ALA A 76 12.74 -6.90 8.74
N TYR A 77 13.45 -5.89 9.23
CA TYR A 77 14.04 -4.85 8.37
C TYR A 77 15.16 -5.38 7.47
N ALA A 78 15.76 -6.51 7.84
CA ALA A 78 16.65 -7.24 6.96
C ALA A 78 15.96 -7.68 5.64
N HIS A 79 14.65 -7.86 5.68
CA HIS A 79 13.83 -8.33 4.56
C HIS A 79 12.95 -7.23 3.95
N LEU A 80 12.98 -6.01 4.50
CA LEU A 80 12.15 -4.89 4.02
C LEU A 80 12.53 -4.45 2.62
N TYR A 81 13.81 -4.44 2.31
CA TYR A 81 14.33 -3.94 1.06
C TYR A 81 14.82 -5.07 0.17
N SER A 82 14.35 -5.03 -1.07
CA SER A 82 14.79 -5.89 -2.15
C SER A 82 14.96 -5.06 -3.42
N TYR A 83 15.41 -5.69 -4.48
CA TYR A 83 15.49 -5.03 -5.77
C TYR A 83 14.09 -4.67 -6.26
N ALA A 84 13.87 -3.40 -6.59
CA ALA A 84 12.65 -2.93 -7.22
C ALA A 84 12.94 -2.33 -8.59
N SER A 85 12.05 -2.57 -9.53
CA SER A 85 12.15 -1.94 -10.85
C SER A 85 11.84 -0.45 -10.74
N VAL A 86 12.67 0.38 -11.36
CA VAL A 86 12.37 1.82 -11.48
C VAL A 86 11.03 2.04 -12.19
N LYS A 87 10.69 1.18 -13.17
CA LYS A 87 9.41 1.23 -13.88
C LYS A 87 8.22 1.01 -12.93
N SER A 88 8.34 0.12 -11.94
CA SER A 88 7.30 -0.09 -10.93
C SER A 88 7.07 1.14 -10.07
N VAL A 89 8.14 1.83 -9.68
CA VAL A 89 8.05 3.09 -8.91
C VAL A 89 7.43 4.19 -9.75
N VAL A 90 7.81 4.31 -11.02
CA VAL A 90 7.18 5.26 -11.95
C VAL A 90 5.69 4.97 -12.09
N HIS A 91 5.29 3.70 -12.22
CA HIS A 91 3.88 3.32 -12.30
C HIS A 91 3.12 3.71 -11.03
N TRP A 92 3.72 3.51 -9.89
CA TRP A 92 3.15 3.94 -8.61
C TRP A 92 2.89 5.45 -8.58
N PHE A 93 3.85 6.27 -9.02
CA PHE A 93 3.66 7.71 -9.13
C PHE A 93 2.62 8.11 -10.20
N GLN A 94 2.47 7.34 -11.29
CA GLN A 94 1.39 7.56 -12.25
C GLN A 94 0.02 7.33 -11.61
N ILE A 95 -0.16 6.23 -10.87
CA ILE A 95 -1.39 5.90 -10.12
C ILE A 95 -1.73 7.02 -9.12
N MET A 96 -0.74 7.49 -8.36
CA MET A 96 -0.91 8.59 -7.41
C MET A 96 -1.36 9.89 -8.10
N ARG A 97 -0.71 10.24 -9.19
CA ARG A 97 -1.00 11.48 -9.93
C ARG A 97 -2.39 11.49 -10.52
N GLU A 98 -2.82 10.38 -11.09
CA GLU A 98 -4.12 10.24 -11.74
C GLU A 98 -5.24 9.85 -10.76
N SER A 99 -4.90 9.54 -9.50
CA SER A 99 -5.81 8.99 -8.47
C SER A 99 -6.65 7.83 -9.03
N ALA A 100 -6.02 6.99 -9.85
CA ALA A 100 -6.69 5.90 -10.56
C ALA A 100 -5.78 4.68 -10.66
N PHE A 101 -6.32 3.51 -10.34
CA PHE A 101 -5.65 2.24 -10.54
C PHE A 101 -5.77 1.83 -12.01
N GLN A 102 -4.71 2.09 -12.77
CA GLN A 102 -4.67 1.95 -14.22
C GLN A 102 -3.40 1.28 -14.69
N MET A 103 -3.39 0.88 -15.96
CA MET A 103 -2.20 0.32 -16.60
C MET A 103 -1.07 1.34 -16.66
N PHE A 104 0.15 0.84 -16.80
CA PHE A 104 1.33 1.68 -16.98
C PHE A 104 1.21 2.51 -18.26
N ASP A 105 1.49 3.80 -18.15
CA ASP A 105 1.58 4.70 -19.31
C ASP A 105 3.02 4.66 -19.86
N ASP A 106 3.19 4.00 -21.01
CA ASP A 106 4.48 3.92 -21.69
C ASP A 106 4.86 5.22 -22.42
N ASP A 107 3.88 6.09 -22.68
CA ASP A 107 4.07 7.37 -23.39
C ASP A 107 4.72 8.44 -22.50
N ILE A 108 5.77 8.05 -21.82
CA ILE A 108 6.60 9.02 -21.10
C ILE A 108 7.44 9.75 -22.14
N THR A 109 6.95 10.88 -22.58
CA THR A 109 7.80 11.86 -23.29
C THR A 109 8.91 12.25 -22.32
N VAL A 110 10.09 11.68 -22.53
CA VAL A 110 11.28 11.82 -21.69
C VAL A 110 11.77 13.28 -21.62
N PHE A 111 11.28 14.14 -22.46
CA PHE A 111 11.67 15.55 -22.53
C PHE A 111 10.44 16.46 -22.56
N GLY A 112 10.09 16.97 -21.37
CA GLY A 112 9.58 18.33 -21.17
C GLY A 112 8.41 18.86 -22.01
N GLY A 113 7.63 18.01 -22.65
CA GLY A 113 6.37 18.45 -23.26
C GLY A 113 5.32 18.72 -22.18
N PRO A 114 4.47 19.75 -22.33
CA PRO A 114 3.41 20.00 -21.38
C PRO A 114 2.53 18.76 -21.24
N ALA A 115 2.28 18.34 -19.99
CA ALA A 115 1.53 17.14 -19.63
C ALA A 115 0.11 17.07 -20.18
N ASN A 116 -0.32 18.08 -20.94
CA ASN A 116 -1.65 18.25 -21.51
C ASN A 116 -1.67 18.41 -23.03
N SER A 117 -0.59 18.15 -23.75
CA SER A 117 -0.63 18.28 -25.21
C SER A 117 -1.39 17.10 -25.83
N GLY A 118 -2.72 17.20 -25.87
CA GLY A 118 -3.54 16.52 -26.87
C GLY A 118 -3.53 14.98 -26.87
N LYS A 119 -3.15 14.31 -25.78
CA LYS A 119 -3.24 12.85 -25.73
C LYS A 119 -4.68 12.37 -25.86
N ALA A 120 -5.02 11.86 -27.02
CA ALA A 120 -6.29 11.19 -27.26
C ALA A 120 -6.42 9.85 -26.49
N TYR A 121 -5.30 9.29 -26.01
CA TYR A 121 -5.25 8.00 -25.32
C TYR A 121 -4.96 8.20 -23.82
N ARG A 122 -5.79 7.58 -22.98
CA ARG A 122 -5.53 7.39 -21.56
C ARG A 122 -5.36 5.90 -21.27
N PRO A 123 -4.39 5.50 -20.43
CA PRO A 123 -4.28 4.11 -20.04
C PRO A 123 -5.58 3.58 -19.43
N PRO A 124 -6.04 2.39 -19.81
CA PRO A 124 -7.27 1.83 -19.27
C PRO A 124 -7.11 1.54 -17.77
N ARG A 125 -8.20 1.76 -17.03
CA ARG A 125 -8.29 1.40 -15.61
C ARG A 125 -8.45 -0.10 -15.46
N PHE A 126 -7.88 -0.66 -14.40
CA PHE A 126 -8.12 -2.06 -14.06
C PHE A 126 -9.57 -2.25 -13.62
N PRO A 127 -10.28 -3.27 -14.16
CA PRO A 127 -11.70 -3.48 -13.87
C PRO A 127 -11.87 -4.23 -12.51
N THR A 128 -11.40 -3.63 -11.43
CA THR A 128 -11.40 -4.25 -10.09
C THR A 128 -12.79 -4.58 -9.57
N ARG A 129 -13.83 -3.90 -10.05
CA ARG A 129 -15.23 -4.21 -9.71
C ARG A 129 -15.73 -5.56 -10.27
N ASN A 130 -15.00 -6.14 -11.23
CA ASN A 130 -15.32 -7.44 -11.82
C ASN A 130 -14.67 -8.59 -11.06
N ILE A 131 -14.01 -8.34 -9.92
CA ILE A 131 -13.45 -9.40 -9.09
C ILE A 131 -14.60 -10.18 -8.44
N GLU A 132 -14.66 -11.48 -8.71
CA GLU A 132 -15.69 -12.39 -8.17
C GLU A 132 -15.23 -13.10 -6.89
N THR A 133 -13.91 -13.21 -6.71
CA THR A 133 -13.31 -13.84 -5.53
C THR A 133 -13.59 -13.00 -4.28
N PRO A 134 -14.00 -13.58 -3.16
CA PRO A 134 -14.16 -12.88 -1.89
C PRO A 134 -12.89 -12.18 -1.46
N ILE A 135 -13.04 -10.96 -0.96
CA ILE A 135 -11.93 -10.10 -0.54
C ILE A 135 -12.06 -9.81 0.95
N LEU A 136 -11.00 -10.09 1.71
CA LEU A 136 -10.83 -9.55 3.06
C LEU A 136 -9.78 -8.44 3.03
N LEU A 137 -10.19 -7.22 3.35
CA LEU A 137 -9.35 -6.03 3.38
C LEU A 137 -9.10 -5.63 4.83
N LEU A 138 -7.87 -5.83 5.30
CA LEU A 138 -7.42 -5.37 6.61
C LEU A 138 -6.57 -4.12 6.43
N TYR A 139 -6.84 -3.07 7.20
CA TYR A 139 -6.08 -1.84 7.12
C TYR A 139 -5.89 -1.18 8.48
N GLY A 140 -4.75 -0.52 8.67
CA GLY A 140 -4.48 0.29 9.84
C GLY A 140 -5.02 1.70 9.68
N ASN A 141 -5.66 2.24 10.71
CA ASN A 141 -6.19 3.62 10.65
C ASN A 141 -5.10 4.70 10.73
N ARG A 142 -3.86 4.31 11.02
CA ARG A 142 -2.69 5.20 11.01
C ARG A 142 -1.81 4.99 9.77
N ASP A 143 -2.27 4.19 8.81
CA ASP A 143 -1.59 3.99 7.54
C ASP A 143 -1.76 5.22 6.64
N SER A 144 -0.72 6.01 6.51
CA SER A 144 -0.69 7.21 5.66
C SER A 144 -0.48 6.91 4.17
N LEU A 145 -0.17 5.65 3.82
CA LEU A 145 0.19 5.28 2.45
C LEU A 145 -1.03 4.89 1.62
N VAL A 146 -2.09 4.40 2.25
CA VAL A 146 -3.28 3.84 1.57
C VAL A 146 -4.46 4.79 1.68
N ASP A 147 -5.09 5.09 0.55
CA ASP A 147 -6.42 5.70 0.49
C ASP A 147 -7.46 4.58 0.54
N ILE A 148 -7.92 4.30 1.75
CA ILE A 148 -8.85 3.19 2.00
C ILE A 148 -10.22 3.44 1.37
N GLU A 149 -10.71 4.67 1.37
CA GLU A 149 -12.01 5.02 0.79
C GLU A 149 -12.00 4.82 -0.72
N ALA A 150 -10.97 5.32 -1.39
CA ALA A 150 -10.80 5.12 -2.82
C ALA A 150 -10.64 3.64 -3.18
N MET A 151 -9.94 2.85 -2.33
CA MET A 151 -9.79 1.42 -2.53
C MET A 151 -11.12 0.67 -2.39
N VAL A 152 -11.87 0.92 -1.32
CA VAL A 152 -13.19 0.29 -1.10
C VAL A 152 -14.15 0.63 -2.21
N ASN A 153 -14.19 1.90 -2.65
CA ASN A 153 -15.04 2.34 -3.75
C ASN A 153 -14.68 1.71 -5.11
N ALA A 154 -13.44 1.26 -5.26
CA ALA A 154 -12.97 0.62 -6.50
C ALA A 154 -13.21 -0.90 -6.50
N LEU A 155 -13.53 -1.52 -5.36
CA LEU A 155 -13.78 -2.95 -5.21
C LEU A 155 -15.27 -3.30 -5.34
N PRO A 156 -15.62 -4.57 -5.62
CA PRO A 156 -17.01 -5.00 -5.64
C PRO A 156 -17.61 -4.90 -4.23
N ALA A 157 -18.76 -4.23 -4.08
CA ALA A 157 -19.44 -4.12 -2.79
C ALA A 157 -19.87 -5.50 -2.26
N ARG A 158 -20.27 -6.40 -3.17
CA ARG A 158 -20.60 -7.79 -2.82
C ARG A 158 -19.32 -8.62 -2.74
N GLY A 159 -19.10 -9.27 -1.60
CA GLY A 159 -17.95 -10.16 -1.38
C GLY A 159 -16.70 -9.48 -0.83
N THR A 160 -16.71 -8.17 -0.63
CA THR A 160 -15.62 -7.43 0.04
C THR A 160 -15.96 -7.19 1.50
N ARG A 161 -15.13 -7.69 2.41
CA ARG A 161 -15.19 -7.42 3.85
C ARG A 161 -14.04 -6.48 4.22
N VAL A 162 -14.35 -5.45 4.98
CA VAL A 162 -13.37 -4.44 5.39
C VAL A 162 -13.23 -4.47 6.92
N ARG A 163 -12.02 -4.57 7.43
CA ARG A 163 -11.71 -4.55 8.86
C ARG A 163 -10.66 -3.49 9.15
N LYS A 164 -11.01 -2.54 9.98
CA LYS A 164 -10.12 -1.52 10.50
C LYS A 164 -9.34 -2.05 11.71
N LEU A 165 -8.05 -1.78 11.76
CA LEU A 165 -7.16 -2.06 12.87
C LEU A 165 -6.74 -0.72 13.51
N ASP A 166 -7.18 -0.48 14.74
CA ASP A 166 -6.92 0.78 15.41
C ASP A 166 -5.47 0.88 15.90
N GLY A 167 -4.84 2.02 15.62
CA GLY A 167 -3.46 2.29 16.00
C GLY A 167 -2.40 1.64 15.12
N TYR A 168 -2.79 0.87 14.09
CA TYR A 168 -1.86 0.18 13.18
C TYR A 168 -1.40 1.10 12.05
N GLU A 169 -0.10 1.07 11.78
CA GLU A 169 0.55 1.63 10.60
C GLU A 169 0.73 0.55 9.52
N HIS A 170 1.24 0.92 8.35
CA HIS A 170 1.36 0.03 7.19
C HIS A 170 2.12 -1.27 7.48
N LEU A 171 3.27 -1.18 8.14
CA LEU A 171 4.13 -2.33 8.44
C LEU A 171 3.65 -3.14 9.64
N ASP A 172 2.84 -2.55 10.51
CA ASP A 172 2.35 -3.20 11.73
C ASP A 172 1.48 -4.41 11.42
N ILE A 173 0.76 -4.40 10.30
CA ILE A 173 -0.08 -5.53 9.87
C ILE A 173 0.75 -6.80 9.61
N LEU A 174 2.03 -6.64 9.24
CA LEU A 174 2.93 -7.77 8.97
C LEU A 174 3.83 -8.11 10.15
N TRP A 175 4.27 -7.10 10.89
CA TRP A 175 5.35 -7.25 11.88
C TRP A 175 4.99 -6.72 13.26
N GLY A 176 3.77 -6.29 13.49
CA GLY A 176 3.30 -5.81 14.78
C GLY A 176 3.36 -6.89 15.85
N LYS A 177 3.59 -6.49 17.10
CA LYS A 177 3.72 -7.40 18.26
C LYS A 177 2.45 -8.20 18.56
N ASP A 178 1.26 -7.67 18.20
CA ASP A 178 -0.03 -8.25 18.52
C ASP A 178 -0.77 -8.81 17.26
N ILE A 179 -0.07 -9.04 16.15
CA ILE A 179 -0.66 -9.58 14.91
C ILE A 179 -1.26 -10.98 15.08
N ASP A 180 -0.74 -11.75 16.02
CA ASP A 180 -1.27 -13.07 16.39
C ASP A 180 -2.69 -12.99 16.97
N LYS A 181 -3.07 -11.86 17.56
CA LYS A 181 -4.39 -11.61 18.14
C LYS A 181 -5.31 -10.85 17.21
N ASP A 182 -4.78 -9.83 16.54
CA ASP A 182 -5.59 -8.84 15.83
C ASP A 182 -5.74 -9.13 14.33
N VAL A 183 -4.74 -9.79 13.72
CA VAL A 183 -4.66 -10.03 12.27
C VAL A 183 -4.87 -11.49 11.92
N PHE A 184 -4.07 -12.40 12.50
CA PHE A 184 -4.07 -13.80 12.10
C PHE A 184 -5.41 -14.51 12.29
N PRO A 185 -6.18 -14.29 13.38
CA PRO A 185 -7.47 -14.94 13.55
C PRO A 185 -8.47 -14.56 12.45
N GLU A 186 -8.49 -13.29 12.06
CA GLU A 186 -9.36 -12.79 10.97
C GLU A 186 -9.00 -13.41 9.62
N VAL A 187 -7.70 -13.46 9.30
CA VAL A 187 -7.21 -14.04 8.05
C VAL A 187 -7.49 -15.55 8.00
N VAL A 188 -7.15 -16.27 9.08
CA VAL A 188 -7.35 -17.73 9.16
C VAL A 188 -8.83 -18.08 9.09
N ASN A 189 -9.71 -17.32 9.76
CA ASN A 189 -11.14 -17.53 9.70
C ASN A 189 -11.70 -17.31 8.29
N ALA A 190 -11.27 -16.23 7.62
CA ALA A 190 -11.67 -15.97 6.25
C ALA A 190 -11.25 -17.09 5.29
N LEU A 191 -10.02 -17.60 5.44
CA LEU A 191 -9.52 -18.71 4.65
C LEU A 191 -10.30 -20.02 4.90
N ARG A 192 -10.58 -20.33 6.17
CA ARG A 192 -11.37 -21.52 6.53
C ARG A 192 -12.76 -21.48 5.91
N VAL A 193 -13.47 -20.39 6.08
CA VAL A 193 -14.81 -20.20 5.50
C VAL A 193 -14.79 -20.41 3.98
N HIS A 194 -13.73 -19.91 3.33
CA HIS A 194 -13.62 -20.05 1.87
C HIS A 194 -13.22 -21.46 1.43
N CYS A 195 -12.30 -22.12 2.15
CA CYS A 195 -11.81 -23.45 1.78
C CYS A 195 -12.77 -24.58 2.18
N GLU A 196 -13.55 -24.42 3.26
CA GLU A 196 -14.48 -25.43 3.77
C GLU A 196 -15.85 -25.37 3.10
N SER A 197 -16.17 -24.27 2.39
CA SER A 197 -17.42 -24.19 1.63
C SER A 197 -17.35 -25.10 0.40
N PRO A 198 -18.24 -26.10 0.26
CA PRO A 198 -18.32 -26.92 -0.96
C PRO A 198 -18.48 -26.01 -2.17
N ALA A 199 -17.76 -26.28 -3.24
CA ALA A 199 -17.73 -25.46 -4.46
C ALA A 199 -19.11 -25.19 -5.11
N GLY A 200 -20.17 -25.87 -4.65
CA GLY A 200 -21.55 -25.68 -5.07
C GLY A 200 -22.40 -24.77 -4.20
N ALA A 201 -21.99 -24.51 -2.94
CA ALA A 201 -22.80 -23.71 -1.99
C ALA A 201 -22.59 -22.19 -2.15
N MET A 202 -21.66 -21.80 -3.01
CA MET A 202 -21.22 -20.39 -3.15
C MET A 202 -22.14 -19.53 -4.03
N ARG A 203 -23.15 -20.10 -4.66
CA ARG A 203 -24.04 -19.34 -5.57
C ARG A 203 -25.24 -18.67 -4.89
N ASP A 204 -25.66 -19.10 -3.69
CA ASP A 204 -26.92 -18.63 -3.11
C ASP A 204 -26.90 -18.11 -1.67
N GLY A 205 -25.73 -17.93 -1.03
CA GLY A 205 -25.75 -17.65 0.41
C GLY A 205 -24.60 -16.87 1.00
N VAL A 206 -24.10 -15.83 0.34
CA VAL A 206 -23.24 -14.86 1.05
C VAL A 206 -24.14 -13.99 1.90
N LYS A 207 -24.28 -14.34 3.20
CA LYS A 207 -24.82 -13.41 4.18
C LYS A 207 -23.97 -12.14 4.13
N VAL A 208 -24.60 -11.05 3.73
CA VAL A 208 -24.05 -9.69 3.85
C VAL A 208 -23.85 -9.47 5.34
N PHE A 209 -22.61 -9.46 5.80
CA PHE A 209 -22.27 -8.95 7.11
C PHE A 209 -22.42 -7.44 7.03
N GLU A 210 -23.42 -6.93 7.74
CA GLU A 210 -23.68 -5.51 7.90
C GLU A 210 -22.42 -4.81 8.40
N MET A 211 -22.09 -3.75 7.72
CA MET A 211 -21.12 -2.77 8.15
C MET A 211 -21.66 -2.13 9.43
N GLU A 212 -21.08 -2.42 10.59
CA GLU A 212 -21.24 -1.56 11.76
C GLU A 212 -20.61 -0.20 11.46
N THR A 213 -21.34 0.65 10.79
CA THR A 213 -21.14 2.09 10.81
C THR A 213 -21.63 2.60 12.16
N SER A 214 -20.78 2.55 13.17
CA SER A 214 -20.95 3.41 14.34
C SER A 214 -20.59 4.85 13.92
N LEU A 215 -21.53 5.51 13.27
CA LEU A 215 -21.62 6.95 13.31
C LEU A 215 -22.09 7.29 14.72
N GLU A 216 -21.17 7.57 15.63
CA GLU A 216 -21.50 8.32 16.83
C GLU A 216 -21.86 9.73 16.37
N GLU A 217 -23.16 9.97 16.28
CA GLU A 217 -23.74 11.30 16.35
C GLU A 217 -23.33 11.90 17.70
N THR A 218 -22.41 12.83 17.69
CA THR A 218 -22.23 13.76 18.79
C THR A 218 -23.31 14.80 18.64
N GLU A 219 -24.45 14.59 19.35
CA GLU A 219 -25.36 15.66 19.76
C GLU A 219 -24.72 16.38 20.95
N GLU A 220 -24.85 17.73 20.92
CA GLU A 220 -24.59 18.80 21.89
C GLU A 220 -23.17 19.36 22.01
#